data_9886e57c0eab550f630a39698a5a5b8f
#
_entry.id   9886e57c0eab550f630a39698a5a5b8f
#
_cell.length_a   1.000
_cell.length_b   1.000
_cell.length_c   1.000
_cell.angle_alpha   90.00
_cell.angle_beta   90.00
_cell.angle_gamma   90.00
#
_symmetry.space_group_name_H-M   'P 1'
#
loop_
_entity.id
_entity.type
_entity.pdbx_description
1 polymer ?
#
loop_
_entity_poly.entity_id
_entity_poly.type
_entity_poly.pdbx_seq_one_letter_code
_entity_poly.pdbx_strand_id
1 'polypeptide(L)'
;MYIFETTEQNNSKANDFETKSLLYLMSFKSDSTDIDTFFVDCFNDITGASSDLLKLWDVQAKNISSLRPKTIGKSLITLFQNFISSVNFYEYILFIPKLKENYLMDISLTEFKIDNFKDIAKIQEGLEEEYKRRKKLGALSLKQLSQLNTFLEQIHFVTGDSSKAIYIKNIIQFKSNIRDDNFFESVFNEVRSKQTELKNINIHNISINSIEEVLKLNKHLTKRQLETLVVNRIIGVELFKQRIPNDFFDVINDKSSSDRKDIIQDCNANLSRLLFDKNSNKKKFWSLLEQILILVEEKDDIYQILNRIKQYQIPKIINDDYTLLYLISMVKEGMEENAC
;
A
#
# COMPACT_ATOMS: atom_id res chain seq x y z
N MET A 1 -7.21 -26.24 7.32
CA MET A 1 -8.46 -25.65 6.77
C MET A 1 -8.77 -24.39 7.57
N TYR A 2 -8.92 -23.25 6.92
CA TYR A 2 -9.34 -21.96 7.49
C TYR A 2 -10.71 -21.60 6.91
N ILE A 3 -11.64 -21.10 7.74
CA ILE A 3 -12.98 -20.71 7.31
C ILE A 3 -13.12 -19.21 7.53
N PHE A 4 -13.53 -18.46 6.51
CA PHE A 4 -13.79 -17.04 6.62
C PHE A 4 -15.14 -16.82 7.36
N GLU A 5 -15.05 -16.36 8.62
CA GLU A 5 -16.21 -15.97 9.41
C GLU A 5 -16.40 -14.45 9.31
N THR A 6 -17.59 -14.01 8.90
CA THR A 6 -17.94 -12.59 8.98
C THR A 6 -18.24 -12.23 10.42
N THR A 7 -17.28 -11.65 11.12
CA THR A 7 -17.41 -11.34 12.55
C THR A 7 -18.01 -9.97 12.84
N GLU A 8 -18.06 -9.08 11.85
CA GLU A 8 -18.62 -7.73 11.98
C GLU A 8 -19.63 -7.47 10.85
N GLN A 9 -20.74 -6.76 11.14
CA GLN A 9 -21.59 -6.18 10.09
C GLN A 9 -20.76 -5.09 9.41
N ASN A 10 -20.21 -5.42 8.26
CA ASN A 10 -19.26 -4.58 7.58
C ASN A 10 -19.92 -3.30 7.11
N ASN A 11 -19.35 -2.17 7.47
CA ASN A 11 -19.46 -0.99 6.66
C ASN A 11 -19.00 -1.37 5.25
N SER A 12 -19.91 -1.34 4.27
CA SER A 12 -19.65 -1.69 2.87
C SER A 12 -18.58 -0.81 2.21
N LYS A 13 -18.05 0.18 2.94
CA LYS A 13 -17.03 1.13 2.47
C LYS A 13 -15.77 0.98 3.30
N ALA A 14 -14.63 0.92 2.64
CA ALA A 14 -13.35 1.09 3.30
C ALA A 14 -13.32 2.47 3.96
N ASN A 15 -12.87 2.52 5.20
CA ASN A 15 -12.63 3.80 5.87
C ASN A 15 -11.20 4.30 5.60
N ASP A 16 -10.98 5.58 5.82
CA ASP A 16 -9.67 6.20 5.60
C ASP A 16 -8.54 5.51 6.38
N PHE A 17 -8.88 4.97 7.56
CA PHE A 17 -7.90 4.37 8.46
C PHE A 17 -7.43 3.00 7.97
N GLU A 18 -8.33 2.19 7.39
CA GLU A 18 -7.99 0.94 6.72
C GLU A 18 -7.12 1.20 5.48
N THR A 19 -7.43 2.26 4.70
CA THR A 19 -6.61 2.64 3.55
C THR A 19 -5.22 3.12 3.97
N LYS A 20 -5.13 3.88 5.07
CA LYS A 20 -3.83 4.25 5.66
C LYS A 20 -3.02 3.02 6.07
N SER A 21 -3.65 2.00 6.65
CA SER A 21 -2.95 0.78 7.04
C SER A 21 -2.43 -0.04 5.83
N LEU A 22 -3.19 -0.06 4.73
CA LEU A 22 -2.73 -0.64 3.47
C LEU A 22 -1.50 0.10 2.94
N LEU A 23 -1.57 1.43 2.86
CA LEU A 23 -0.47 2.26 2.35
C LEU A 23 0.75 2.28 3.30
N TYR A 24 0.52 2.09 4.60
CA TYR A 24 1.61 1.84 5.56
C TYR A 24 2.38 0.57 5.19
N LEU A 25 1.70 -0.55 5.00
CA LEU A 25 2.35 -1.79 4.55
C LEU A 25 3.07 -1.60 3.20
N MET A 26 2.49 -0.81 2.31
CA MET A 26 3.03 -0.59 0.97
C MET A 26 4.36 0.17 0.97
N SER A 27 4.55 1.16 1.86
CA SER A 27 5.64 2.13 1.71
C SER A 27 6.30 2.65 3.00
N PHE A 28 5.65 2.57 4.16
CA PHE A 28 6.21 3.06 5.43
C PHE A 28 6.92 1.97 6.21
N LYS A 29 6.40 0.74 6.18
CA LYS A 29 6.99 -0.37 6.92
C LYS A 29 8.39 -0.68 6.42
N SER A 30 9.31 -0.97 7.34
CA SER A 30 10.74 -1.18 7.03
C SER A 30 10.99 -2.32 6.03
N ASP A 31 10.18 -3.39 6.09
CA ASP A 31 10.20 -4.54 5.18
C ASP A 31 9.11 -4.47 4.08
N SER A 32 8.59 -3.27 3.78
CA SER A 32 7.58 -3.04 2.74
C SER A 32 8.00 -3.56 1.35
N THR A 33 9.30 -3.71 1.10
CA THR A 33 9.83 -4.28 -0.16
C THR A 33 9.52 -5.77 -0.33
N ASP A 34 9.26 -6.49 0.77
CA ASP A 34 8.90 -7.90 0.76
C ASP A 34 7.40 -8.10 0.45
N ILE A 35 6.58 -7.06 0.61
CA ILE A 35 5.13 -7.13 0.45
C ILE A 35 4.74 -6.80 -0.99
N ASP A 36 4.07 -7.73 -1.65
CA ASP A 36 3.64 -7.60 -3.05
C ASP A 36 2.12 -7.58 -3.24
N THR A 37 1.38 -8.21 -2.33
CA THR A 37 -0.08 -8.38 -2.43
C THR A 37 -0.75 -7.95 -1.13
N PHE A 38 -1.91 -7.33 -1.25
CA PHE A 38 -2.73 -6.87 -0.13
C PHE A 38 -4.12 -7.49 -0.24
N PHE A 39 -4.43 -8.47 0.59
CA PHE A 39 -5.76 -9.03 0.72
C PHE A 39 -6.64 -8.06 1.53
N VAL A 40 -7.81 -7.76 1.02
CA VAL A 40 -8.74 -6.80 1.63
C VAL A 40 -9.88 -7.56 2.30
N ASP A 41 -10.05 -7.35 3.61
CA ASP A 41 -11.17 -7.93 4.36
C ASP A 41 -11.33 -9.45 4.16
N CYS A 42 -10.18 -10.15 4.16
CA CYS A 42 -10.10 -11.61 4.13
C CYS A 42 -9.86 -12.16 5.54
N PHE A 43 -8.62 -12.14 6.00
CA PHE A 43 -8.28 -12.59 7.36
C PHE A 43 -8.56 -11.51 8.40
N ASN A 44 -8.36 -10.25 8.01
CA ASN A 44 -8.58 -9.05 8.79
C ASN A 44 -8.83 -7.87 7.85
N ASP A 45 -8.82 -6.63 8.36
CA ASP A 45 -9.05 -5.44 7.53
C ASP A 45 -8.11 -5.41 6.32
N ILE A 46 -6.81 -5.64 6.54
CA ILE A 46 -5.79 -5.80 5.49
C ILE A 46 -4.83 -6.92 5.87
N THR A 47 -4.46 -7.74 4.91
CA THR A 47 -3.36 -8.68 5.07
C THR A 47 -2.36 -8.51 3.94
N GLY A 48 -1.14 -8.07 4.27
CA GLY A 48 -0.01 -8.05 3.33
C GLY A 48 0.52 -9.46 3.10
N ALA A 49 0.99 -9.74 1.89
CA ALA A 49 1.63 -11.02 1.56
C ALA A 49 2.87 -10.82 0.69
N SER A 50 3.90 -11.64 0.92
CA SER A 50 5.05 -11.73 0.04
C SER A 50 4.68 -12.36 -1.31
N SER A 51 5.52 -12.19 -2.33
CA SER A 51 5.27 -12.72 -3.68
C SER A 51 5.13 -14.25 -3.72
N ASP A 52 5.78 -14.95 -2.79
CA ASP A 52 5.72 -16.40 -2.61
C ASP A 52 4.64 -16.85 -1.62
N LEU A 53 3.91 -15.91 -1.03
CA LEU A 53 2.87 -16.12 -0.01
C LEU A 53 3.35 -16.79 1.29
N LEU A 54 4.65 -16.88 1.52
CA LEU A 54 5.22 -17.51 2.72
C LEU A 54 5.20 -16.59 3.94
N LYS A 55 5.18 -15.27 3.73
CA LYS A 55 5.06 -14.27 4.79
C LYS A 55 3.73 -13.54 4.66
N LEU A 56 2.98 -13.48 5.75
CA LEU A 56 1.70 -12.77 5.85
C LEU A 56 1.76 -11.75 7.00
N TRP A 57 1.45 -10.49 6.71
CA TRP A 57 1.31 -9.42 7.71
C TRP A 57 -0.16 -9.16 7.97
N ASP A 58 -0.63 -9.56 9.15
CA ASP A 58 -2.04 -9.42 9.53
C ASP A 58 -2.30 -8.08 10.21
N VAL A 59 -3.14 -7.24 9.63
CA VAL A 59 -3.39 -5.87 10.10
C VAL A 59 -4.85 -5.66 10.43
N GLN A 60 -5.09 -5.30 11.70
CA GLN A 60 -6.37 -4.78 12.17
C GLN A 60 -6.25 -3.26 12.32
N ALA A 61 -7.13 -2.50 11.67
CA ALA A 61 -7.19 -1.05 11.76
C ALA A 61 -8.37 -0.61 12.67
N LYS A 62 -8.10 0.18 13.69
CA LYS A 62 -9.14 0.68 14.62
C LYS A 62 -9.04 2.20 14.78
N ASN A 63 -9.99 2.93 14.21
CA ASN A 63 -10.10 4.37 14.34
C ASN A 63 -11.08 4.75 15.47
N ILE A 64 -10.60 4.68 16.70
CA ILE A 64 -11.41 5.01 17.91
C ILE A 64 -10.79 6.23 18.59
N SER A 65 -11.53 7.29 18.75
CA SER A 65 -11.05 8.58 19.28
C SER A 65 -10.58 8.55 20.76
N SER A 66 -10.97 7.52 21.52
CA SER A 66 -10.61 7.38 22.95
C SER A 66 -10.18 5.94 23.28
N LEU A 67 -9.09 5.49 22.65
CA LEU A 67 -8.49 4.19 22.95
C LEU A 67 -7.88 4.19 24.37
N ARG A 68 -8.54 3.47 25.29
CA ARG A 68 -7.98 3.15 26.61
C ARG A 68 -7.29 1.78 26.54
N PRO A 69 -6.32 1.47 27.42
CA PRO A 69 -5.61 0.19 27.40
C PRO A 69 -6.54 -1.04 27.32
N LYS A 70 -7.62 -1.08 28.10
CA LYS A 70 -8.63 -2.15 28.05
C LYS A 70 -9.36 -2.23 26.70
N THR A 71 -9.66 -1.09 26.07
CA THR A 71 -10.27 -1.04 24.72
C THR A 71 -9.31 -1.51 23.66
N ILE A 72 -8.00 -1.17 23.79
CA ILE A 72 -6.95 -1.71 22.93
C ILE A 72 -6.94 -3.23 23.00
N GLY A 73 -6.94 -3.80 24.22
CA GLY A 73 -7.00 -5.24 24.41
C GLY A 73 -8.19 -5.89 23.69
N LYS A 74 -9.41 -5.31 23.82
CA LYS A 74 -10.59 -5.80 23.10
C LYS A 74 -10.42 -5.75 21.57
N SER A 75 -9.71 -4.74 21.06
CA SER A 75 -9.45 -4.60 19.62
C SER A 75 -8.50 -5.64 19.04
N LEU A 76 -7.73 -6.34 19.87
CA LEU A 76 -6.79 -7.38 19.46
C LEU A 76 -7.44 -8.72 19.14
N ILE A 77 -8.74 -8.87 19.40
CA ILE A 77 -9.40 -10.19 19.39
C ILE A 77 -9.32 -10.92 18.04
N THR A 78 -9.48 -10.22 16.91
CA THR A 78 -9.40 -10.86 15.58
C THR A 78 -7.97 -11.31 15.28
N LEU A 79 -6.98 -10.47 15.59
CA LEU A 79 -5.56 -10.82 15.46
C LEU A 79 -5.20 -12.04 16.33
N PHE A 80 -5.72 -12.10 17.56
CA PHE A 80 -5.52 -13.26 18.42
C PHE A 80 -6.19 -14.52 17.89
N GLN A 81 -7.40 -14.42 17.31
CA GLN A 81 -8.06 -15.55 16.67
C GLN A 81 -7.25 -16.06 15.47
N ASN A 82 -6.65 -15.17 14.69
CA ASN A 82 -5.74 -15.54 13.61
C ASN A 82 -4.45 -16.19 14.15
N PHE A 83 -3.90 -15.69 15.26
CA PHE A 83 -2.71 -16.29 15.90
C PHE A 83 -2.92 -17.75 16.33
N ILE A 84 -4.11 -18.09 16.82
CA ILE A 84 -4.42 -19.47 17.22
C ILE A 84 -5.05 -20.31 16.09
N SER A 85 -5.19 -19.76 14.89
CA SER A 85 -5.74 -20.45 13.72
C SER A 85 -4.74 -21.41 13.08
N SER A 86 -5.14 -22.05 11.99
CA SER A 86 -4.27 -22.91 11.17
C SER A 86 -3.42 -22.13 10.16
N VAL A 87 -3.62 -20.82 10.02
CA VAL A 87 -2.82 -19.95 9.15
C VAL A 87 -1.64 -19.39 9.94
N ASN A 88 -0.45 -19.49 9.37
CA ASN A 88 0.74 -18.94 9.99
C ASN A 88 1.01 -17.53 9.46
N PHE A 89 0.91 -16.53 10.32
CA PHE A 89 1.24 -15.15 9.99
C PHE A 89 2.66 -14.82 10.47
N TYR A 90 3.35 -14.06 9.63
CA TYR A 90 4.71 -13.59 9.94
C TYR A 90 4.69 -12.49 11.00
N GLU A 91 3.67 -11.60 10.95
CA GLU A 91 3.54 -10.49 11.88
C GLU A 91 2.07 -10.13 12.10
N TYR A 92 1.73 -9.68 13.33
CA TYR A 92 0.44 -9.19 13.73
C TYR A 92 0.53 -7.71 14.05
N ILE A 93 -0.31 -6.87 13.46
CA ILE A 93 -0.23 -5.41 13.57
C ILE A 93 -1.60 -4.84 13.97
N LEU A 94 -1.64 -4.09 15.07
CA LEU A 94 -2.76 -3.23 15.39
C LEU A 94 -2.44 -1.79 14.96
N PHE A 95 -3.12 -1.31 13.91
CA PHE A 95 -3.00 0.04 13.39
C PHE A 95 -4.03 0.95 14.05
N ILE A 96 -3.58 1.96 14.81
CA ILE A 96 -4.41 2.80 15.70
C ILE A 96 -4.07 4.29 15.58
N PRO A 97 -4.98 5.21 15.99
CA PRO A 97 -4.64 6.61 16.16
C PRO A 97 -3.57 6.81 17.24
N LYS A 98 -2.96 7.98 17.26
CA LYS A 98 -2.03 8.37 18.31
C LYS A 98 -2.69 8.24 19.68
N LEU A 99 -1.97 7.59 20.58
CA LEU A 99 -2.42 7.36 21.93
C LEU A 99 -2.11 8.56 22.83
N LYS A 100 -2.82 8.65 23.96
CA LYS A 100 -2.52 9.64 24.98
C LYS A 100 -1.15 9.33 25.62
N GLU A 101 -0.40 10.37 25.92
CA GLU A 101 0.96 10.28 26.49
C GLU A 101 1.04 9.49 27.79
N ASN A 102 -0.02 9.53 28.59
CA ASN A 102 -0.06 8.81 29.86
C ASN A 102 -0.16 7.28 29.73
N TYR A 103 -0.37 6.74 28.52
CA TYR A 103 -0.49 5.30 28.29
C TYR A 103 0.84 4.67 27.85
N LEU A 104 1.79 5.45 27.34
CA LEU A 104 3.03 4.95 26.78
C LEU A 104 4.24 5.34 27.64
N MET A 105 5.29 4.50 27.62
CA MET A 105 6.59 4.78 28.20
C MET A 105 7.34 5.81 27.34
N ASP A 106 7.42 5.55 26.03
CA ASP A 106 7.98 6.45 25.03
C ASP A 106 6.92 6.84 24.01
N ILE A 107 6.59 8.13 23.97
CA ILE A 107 5.57 8.72 23.08
C ILE A 107 6.11 9.09 21.70
N SER A 108 7.40 9.04 21.51
CA SER A 108 8.06 9.36 20.23
C SER A 108 7.98 8.21 19.22
N LEU A 109 7.72 7.00 19.71
CA LEU A 109 7.63 5.81 18.87
C LEU A 109 6.30 5.78 18.13
N THR A 110 6.36 5.65 16.81
CA THR A 110 5.19 5.40 15.95
C THR A 110 4.93 3.91 15.72
N GLU A 111 5.95 3.08 15.94
CA GLU A 111 5.90 1.62 15.90
C GLU A 111 6.51 1.07 17.19
N PHE A 112 5.80 0.21 17.89
CA PHE A 112 6.25 -0.31 19.19
C PHE A 112 5.56 -1.64 19.53
N LYS A 113 6.07 -2.33 20.53
CA LYS A 113 5.50 -3.56 21.10
C LYS A 113 4.76 -3.29 22.41
N ILE A 114 4.24 -4.36 22.99
CA ILE A 114 3.43 -4.32 24.22
C ILE A 114 4.17 -3.68 25.41
N ASP A 115 5.48 -3.82 25.46
CA ASP A 115 6.35 -3.31 26.54
C ASP A 115 6.42 -1.77 26.61
N ASN A 116 6.03 -1.05 25.52
CA ASN A 116 5.91 0.39 25.57
C ASN A 116 4.63 0.88 26.30
N PHE A 117 3.71 0.02 26.66
CA PHE A 117 2.54 0.40 27.46
C PHE A 117 2.83 0.39 28.96
N LYS A 118 2.37 1.44 29.67
CA LYS A 118 2.47 1.53 31.13
C LYS A 118 1.57 0.55 31.86
N ASP A 119 0.45 0.15 31.28
CA ASP A 119 -0.57 -0.71 31.90
C ASP A 119 -0.91 -1.89 30.99
N ILE A 120 0.03 -2.83 30.87
CA ILE A 120 -0.13 -4.05 30.07
C ILE A 120 -1.25 -4.93 30.62
N ALA A 121 -1.42 -4.96 31.95
CA ALA A 121 -2.45 -5.78 32.61
C ALA A 121 -3.86 -5.43 32.13
N LYS A 122 -4.16 -4.15 31.90
CA LYS A 122 -5.47 -3.75 31.35
C LYS A 122 -5.67 -4.14 29.90
N ILE A 123 -4.59 -4.17 29.09
CA ILE A 123 -4.68 -4.67 27.72
C ILE A 123 -4.99 -6.16 27.74
N GLN A 124 -4.27 -6.91 28.55
CA GLN A 124 -4.51 -8.34 28.74
C GLN A 124 -5.93 -8.62 29.22
N GLU A 125 -6.40 -7.91 30.25
CA GLU A 125 -7.79 -8.01 30.76
C GLU A 125 -8.82 -7.78 29.65
N GLY A 126 -8.60 -6.75 28.81
CA GLY A 126 -9.50 -6.44 27.69
C GLY A 126 -9.57 -7.54 26.65
N LEU A 127 -8.43 -8.13 26.28
CA LEU A 127 -8.37 -9.24 25.33
C LEU A 127 -9.01 -10.51 25.90
N GLU A 128 -8.73 -10.84 27.17
CA GLU A 128 -9.35 -11.98 27.86
C GLU A 128 -10.88 -11.88 27.91
N GLU A 129 -11.39 -10.71 28.32
CA GLU A 129 -12.85 -10.48 28.38
C GLU A 129 -13.50 -10.68 27.01
N GLU A 130 -12.90 -10.11 25.97
CA GLU A 130 -13.46 -10.19 24.62
C GLU A 130 -13.37 -11.61 24.06
N TYR A 131 -12.30 -12.33 24.34
CA TYR A 131 -12.15 -13.74 23.95
C TYR A 131 -13.18 -14.62 24.65
N LYS A 132 -13.36 -14.45 25.97
CA LYS A 132 -14.39 -15.15 26.73
C LYS A 132 -15.79 -14.87 26.15
N ARG A 133 -16.07 -13.60 25.85
CA ARG A 133 -17.38 -13.19 25.31
C ARG A 133 -17.64 -13.85 23.95
N ARG A 134 -16.68 -13.81 23.02
CA ARG A 134 -16.84 -14.40 21.66
C ARG A 134 -16.97 -15.92 21.69
N LYS A 135 -16.21 -16.59 22.52
CA LYS A 135 -16.21 -18.05 22.61
C LYS A 135 -17.21 -18.58 23.64
N LYS A 136 -17.97 -17.70 24.32
CA LYS A 136 -18.95 -18.03 25.38
C LYS A 136 -18.34 -18.87 26.53
N LEU A 137 -17.12 -18.51 26.96
CA LEU A 137 -16.36 -19.21 27.98
C LEU A 137 -16.55 -18.56 29.36
N GLY A 138 -16.65 -19.35 30.41
CA GLY A 138 -16.62 -18.85 31.79
C GLY A 138 -15.21 -18.48 32.24
N ALA A 139 -14.24 -19.37 32.06
CA ALA A 139 -12.85 -19.19 32.42
C ALA A 139 -11.92 -19.65 31.28
N LEU A 140 -10.69 -19.12 31.24
CA LEU A 140 -9.67 -19.60 30.32
C LEU A 140 -8.83 -20.71 30.94
N SER A 141 -8.49 -21.71 30.14
CA SER A 141 -7.54 -22.73 30.53
C SER A 141 -6.11 -22.17 30.60
N LEU A 142 -5.22 -22.85 31.31
CA LEU A 142 -3.79 -22.47 31.36
C LEU A 142 -3.16 -22.39 29.97
N LYS A 143 -3.55 -23.28 29.04
CA LYS A 143 -3.08 -23.27 27.65
C LYS A 143 -3.53 -21.98 26.93
N GLN A 144 -4.79 -21.59 27.08
CA GLN A 144 -5.32 -20.36 26.46
C GLN A 144 -4.65 -19.10 27.01
N LEU A 145 -4.40 -19.04 28.32
CA LEU A 145 -3.66 -17.94 28.95
C LEU A 145 -2.22 -17.87 28.43
N SER A 146 -1.53 -19.02 28.32
CA SER A 146 -0.20 -19.06 27.74
C SER A 146 -0.17 -18.58 26.29
N GLN A 147 -1.13 -19.00 25.45
CA GLN A 147 -1.24 -18.53 24.06
C GLN A 147 -1.48 -17.02 23.98
N LEU A 148 -2.33 -16.48 24.86
CA LEU A 148 -2.63 -15.06 24.91
C LEU A 148 -1.37 -14.25 25.29
N ASN A 149 -0.60 -14.69 26.27
CA ASN A 149 0.64 -14.03 26.67
C ASN A 149 1.67 -14.05 25.54
N THR A 150 1.88 -15.21 24.90
CA THR A 150 2.78 -15.33 23.72
C THR A 150 2.34 -14.40 22.59
N PHE A 151 1.05 -14.28 22.30
CA PHE A 151 0.53 -13.37 21.31
C PHE A 151 0.81 -11.90 21.66
N LEU A 152 0.60 -11.50 22.91
CA LEU A 152 0.87 -10.14 23.37
C LEU A 152 2.35 -9.73 23.23
N GLU A 153 3.28 -10.67 23.34
CA GLU A 153 4.71 -10.43 23.12
C GLU A 153 5.04 -10.22 21.63
N GLN A 154 4.23 -10.78 20.72
CA GLN A 154 4.47 -10.75 19.27
C GLN A 154 3.77 -9.60 18.58
N ILE A 155 2.70 -9.03 19.15
CA ILE A 155 1.92 -7.97 18.52
C ILE A 155 2.74 -6.69 18.35
N HIS A 156 2.60 -6.08 17.17
CA HIS A 156 3.12 -4.75 16.85
C HIS A 156 1.98 -3.72 16.85
N PHE A 157 2.24 -2.56 17.42
CA PHE A 157 1.34 -1.42 17.41
C PHE A 157 1.91 -0.36 16.50
N VAL A 158 1.06 0.20 15.64
CA VAL A 158 1.44 1.28 14.71
C VAL A 158 0.46 2.43 14.83
N THR A 159 0.97 3.65 14.97
CA THR A 159 0.13 4.84 15.04
C THR A 159 0.08 5.56 13.69
N GLY A 160 -1.12 5.75 13.16
CA GLY A 160 -1.37 6.31 11.83
C GLY A 160 -1.95 7.71 11.84
N ASP A 161 -1.20 8.72 12.33
CA ASP A 161 -1.67 10.11 12.45
C ASP A 161 -1.42 10.98 11.22
N SER A 162 -0.62 10.51 10.25
CA SER A 162 -0.28 11.30 9.06
C SER A 162 -1.51 11.64 8.21
N SER A 163 -1.46 12.78 7.50
CA SER A 163 -2.49 13.17 6.54
C SER A 163 -2.56 12.17 5.38
N LYS A 164 -3.68 12.14 4.65
CA LYS A 164 -3.86 11.29 3.47
C LYS A 164 -2.77 11.53 2.42
N ALA A 165 -2.44 12.79 2.19
CA ALA A 165 -1.42 13.21 1.22
C ALA A 165 -0.05 12.61 1.52
N ILE A 166 0.36 12.55 2.81
CA ILE A 166 1.67 12.01 3.20
C ILE A 166 1.81 10.53 2.81
N TYR A 167 0.73 9.72 2.90
CA TYR A 167 0.79 8.31 2.51
C TYR A 167 1.10 8.14 1.02
N ILE A 168 0.54 9.00 0.15
CA ILE A 168 0.83 8.97 -1.29
C ILE A 168 2.22 9.56 -1.57
N LYS A 169 2.57 10.69 -0.96
CA LYS A 169 3.90 11.31 -1.10
C LYS A 169 5.04 10.33 -0.75
N ASN A 170 4.83 9.47 0.25
CA ASN A 170 5.84 8.48 0.65
C ASN A 170 6.07 7.40 -0.42
N ILE A 171 5.07 7.10 -1.27
CA ILE A 171 5.24 6.17 -2.39
C ILE A 171 6.13 6.77 -3.48
N ILE A 172 5.89 8.03 -3.84
CA ILE A 172 6.53 8.71 -4.97
C ILE A 172 7.88 9.35 -4.60
N GLN A 173 8.06 9.73 -3.33
CA GLN A 173 9.30 10.32 -2.80
C GLN A 173 9.78 11.58 -3.55
N PHE A 174 8.85 12.40 -4.10
CA PHE A 174 9.19 13.69 -4.71
C PHE A 174 9.78 14.64 -3.66
N LYS A 175 10.76 15.43 -4.09
CA LYS A 175 11.43 16.45 -3.26
C LYS A 175 10.79 17.83 -3.40
N SER A 176 10.11 18.08 -4.50
CA SER A 176 9.47 19.35 -4.82
C SER A 176 7.95 19.28 -4.58
N ASN A 177 7.30 20.42 -4.50
CA ASN A 177 5.85 20.54 -4.35
C ASN A 177 5.17 20.77 -5.72
N ILE A 178 5.42 19.90 -6.70
CA ILE A 178 4.83 19.98 -8.05
C ILE A 178 3.30 19.84 -7.99
N ARG A 179 2.78 19.13 -7.02
CA ARG A 179 1.34 18.95 -6.79
C ARG A 179 1.01 19.30 -5.35
N ASP A 180 -0.17 19.85 -5.13
CA ASP A 180 -0.68 20.20 -3.81
C ASP A 180 -1.21 18.98 -3.02
N ASP A 181 -1.51 19.18 -1.76
CA ASP A 181 -2.04 18.13 -0.90
C ASP A 181 -3.41 17.63 -1.35
N ASN A 182 -4.26 18.48 -1.95
CA ASN A 182 -5.57 18.10 -2.46
C ASN A 182 -5.45 17.07 -3.60
N PHE A 183 -4.47 17.25 -4.48
CA PHE A 183 -4.16 16.26 -5.51
C PHE A 183 -3.83 14.90 -4.89
N PHE A 184 -2.92 14.85 -3.93
CA PHE A 184 -2.53 13.60 -3.27
C PHE A 184 -3.67 12.98 -2.46
N GLU A 185 -4.54 13.79 -1.86
CA GLU A 185 -5.75 13.29 -1.21
C GLU A 185 -6.75 12.70 -2.20
N SER A 186 -6.84 13.23 -3.42
CA SER A 186 -7.67 12.64 -4.46
C SER A 186 -7.16 11.26 -4.89
N VAL A 187 -5.84 11.10 -5.05
CA VAL A 187 -5.20 9.80 -5.32
C VAL A 187 -5.45 8.80 -4.18
N PHE A 188 -5.32 9.25 -2.92
CA PHE A 188 -5.65 8.44 -1.76
C PHE A 188 -7.11 7.94 -1.81
N ASN A 189 -8.04 8.83 -2.13
CA ASN A 189 -9.47 8.49 -2.23
C ASN A 189 -9.75 7.49 -3.35
N GLU A 190 -8.96 7.50 -4.44
CA GLU A 190 -9.06 6.51 -5.51
C GLU A 190 -8.59 5.13 -5.04
N VAL A 191 -7.47 5.05 -4.31
CA VAL A 191 -7.02 3.81 -3.66
C VAL A 191 -8.11 3.27 -2.73
N ARG A 192 -8.72 4.15 -1.91
CA ARG A 192 -9.82 3.78 -1.02
C ARG A 192 -11.03 3.24 -1.79
N SER A 193 -11.35 3.82 -2.94
CA SER A 193 -12.46 3.35 -3.79
C SER A 193 -12.20 1.95 -4.32
N LYS A 194 -10.98 1.66 -4.79
CA LYS A 194 -10.56 0.31 -5.20
C LYS A 194 -10.65 -0.69 -4.06
N GLN A 195 -10.21 -0.31 -2.86
CA GLN A 195 -10.35 -1.14 -1.66
C GLN A 195 -11.83 -1.41 -1.34
N THR A 196 -12.70 -0.40 -1.47
CA THR A 196 -14.15 -0.53 -1.22
C THR A 196 -14.81 -1.50 -2.21
N GLU A 197 -14.43 -1.48 -3.49
CA GLU A 197 -14.92 -2.43 -4.49
C GLU A 197 -14.66 -3.89 -4.05
N LEU A 198 -13.47 -4.15 -3.51
CA LEU A 198 -13.08 -5.48 -3.04
C LEU A 198 -13.81 -5.91 -1.76
N LYS A 199 -14.11 -4.97 -0.85
CA LYS A 199 -14.87 -5.28 0.39
C LYS A 199 -16.25 -5.85 0.09
N ASN A 200 -16.88 -5.46 -1.01
CA ASN A 200 -18.21 -5.92 -1.40
C ASN A 200 -18.25 -7.38 -1.89
N ILE A 201 -17.10 -8.02 -2.12
CA ILE A 201 -17.03 -9.43 -2.49
C ILE A 201 -17.30 -10.28 -1.24
N ASN A 202 -18.39 -11.05 -1.25
CA ASN A 202 -18.76 -11.90 -0.12
C ASN A 202 -17.95 -13.20 -0.14
N ILE A 203 -17.26 -13.47 0.96
CA ILE A 203 -16.48 -14.72 1.18
C ILE A 203 -16.94 -15.49 2.42
N HIS A 204 -18.06 -15.11 3.01
CA HIS A 204 -18.58 -15.76 4.21
C HIS A 204 -18.79 -17.26 4.01
N ASN A 205 -18.35 -18.07 4.98
CA ASN A 205 -18.36 -19.54 4.96
C ASN A 205 -17.53 -20.21 3.86
N ILE A 206 -16.73 -19.46 3.08
CA ILE A 206 -15.75 -20.06 2.20
C ILE A 206 -14.61 -20.63 3.07
N SER A 207 -14.19 -21.85 2.75
CA SER A 207 -13.03 -22.50 3.38
C SER A 207 -11.88 -22.60 2.42
N ILE A 208 -10.67 -22.45 2.95
CA ILE A 208 -9.41 -22.60 2.21
C ILE A 208 -8.53 -23.63 2.92
N ASN A 209 -7.75 -24.36 2.14
CA ASN A 209 -6.74 -25.29 2.63
C ASN A 209 -5.31 -24.73 2.49
N SER A 210 -5.11 -23.76 1.59
CA SER A 210 -3.83 -23.07 1.40
C SER A 210 -4.04 -21.57 1.13
N ILE A 211 -2.99 -20.79 1.30
CA ILE A 211 -3.05 -19.32 1.09
C ILE A 211 -3.23 -18.98 -0.39
N GLU A 212 -2.70 -19.80 -1.30
CA GLU A 212 -2.86 -19.61 -2.76
C GLU A 212 -4.33 -19.59 -3.18
N GLU A 213 -5.20 -20.28 -2.45
CA GLU A 213 -6.64 -20.30 -2.73
C GLU A 213 -7.29 -18.93 -2.48
N VAL A 214 -6.71 -18.08 -1.62
CA VAL A 214 -7.21 -16.71 -1.37
C VAL A 214 -7.09 -15.84 -2.62
N LEU A 215 -6.07 -16.04 -3.46
CA LEU A 215 -5.92 -15.31 -4.72
C LEU A 215 -7.12 -15.53 -5.67
N LYS A 216 -7.73 -16.72 -5.64
CA LYS A 216 -8.90 -17.07 -6.47
C LYS A 216 -10.16 -16.32 -6.06
N LEU A 217 -10.20 -15.76 -4.85
CA LEU A 217 -11.32 -14.96 -4.35
C LEU A 217 -11.39 -13.57 -4.98
N ASN A 218 -10.35 -13.16 -5.74
CA ASN A 218 -10.24 -11.84 -6.38
C ASN A 218 -10.42 -10.66 -5.40
N LYS A 219 -10.07 -10.86 -4.13
CA LYS A 219 -10.24 -9.91 -3.05
C LYS A 219 -8.90 -9.34 -2.60
N HIS A 220 -8.09 -8.92 -3.59
CA HIS A 220 -6.74 -8.40 -3.35
C HIS A 220 -6.35 -7.30 -4.34
N LEU A 221 -5.41 -6.48 -3.91
CA LEU A 221 -4.67 -5.51 -4.73
C LEU A 221 -3.20 -5.91 -4.73
N THR A 222 -2.54 -5.79 -5.86
CA THR A 222 -1.09 -5.94 -5.92
C THR A 222 -0.40 -4.59 -5.75
N LYS A 223 0.81 -4.60 -5.22
CA LYS A 223 1.66 -3.40 -5.14
C LYS A 223 1.83 -2.75 -6.51
N ARG A 224 2.01 -3.57 -7.55
CA ARG A 224 2.11 -3.13 -8.94
C ARG A 224 0.86 -2.37 -9.40
N GLN A 225 -0.34 -2.85 -9.09
CA GLN A 225 -1.59 -2.16 -9.44
C GLN A 225 -1.68 -0.79 -8.77
N LEU A 226 -1.31 -0.70 -7.49
CA LEU A 226 -1.32 0.56 -6.75
C LEU A 226 -0.28 1.55 -7.27
N GLU A 227 0.93 1.10 -7.56
CA GLU A 227 1.98 1.94 -8.17
C GLU A 227 1.59 2.44 -9.55
N THR A 228 0.96 1.58 -10.37
CA THR A 228 0.42 1.97 -11.69
C THR A 228 -0.67 3.03 -11.55
N LEU A 229 -1.59 2.86 -10.60
CA LEU A 229 -2.62 3.85 -10.32
C LEU A 229 -1.99 5.21 -9.96
N VAL A 230 -1.03 5.20 -9.05
CA VAL A 230 -0.36 6.44 -8.60
C VAL A 230 0.37 7.12 -9.74
N VAL A 231 1.16 6.40 -10.54
CA VAL A 231 1.92 6.99 -11.64
C VAL A 231 1.02 7.53 -12.74
N ASN A 232 -0.06 6.81 -13.09
CA ASN A 232 -1.02 7.27 -14.09
C ASN A 232 -1.72 8.58 -13.66
N ARG A 233 -2.06 8.69 -12.37
CA ARG A 233 -2.65 9.93 -11.85
C ARG A 233 -1.67 11.10 -11.87
N ILE A 234 -0.39 10.86 -11.60
CA ILE A 234 0.66 11.89 -11.62
C ILE A 234 0.93 12.37 -13.04
N ILE A 235 1.03 11.45 -13.99
CA ILE A 235 1.28 11.76 -15.41
C ILE A 235 0.02 12.35 -16.06
N GLY A 236 -1.16 11.92 -15.65
CA GLY A 236 -2.45 12.33 -16.23
C GLY A 236 -2.98 11.39 -17.31
N VAL A 237 -2.18 10.39 -17.71
CA VAL A 237 -2.53 9.38 -18.72
C VAL A 237 -2.09 7.99 -18.29
N GLU A 238 -2.63 6.95 -18.93
CA GLU A 238 -2.26 5.56 -18.65
C GLU A 238 -0.89 5.21 -19.26
N LEU A 239 0.15 5.17 -18.43
CA LEU A 239 1.54 4.99 -18.85
C LEU A 239 1.78 3.71 -19.66
N PHE A 240 1.16 2.60 -19.30
CA PHE A 240 1.38 1.28 -19.91
C PHE A 240 0.32 0.88 -20.93
N LYS A 241 -0.56 1.80 -21.31
CA LYS A 241 -1.47 1.58 -22.43
C LYS A 241 -0.69 1.73 -23.73
N GLN A 242 -0.80 0.75 -24.63
CA GLN A 242 -0.13 0.82 -25.95
C GLN A 242 -0.75 1.96 -26.76
N ARG A 243 -0.21 3.16 -26.59
CA ARG A 243 -0.57 4.38 -27.33
C ARG A 243 0.69 5.09 -27.76
N ILE A 244 0.59 5.88 -28.80
CA ILE A 244 1.66 6.74 -29.29
C ILE A 244 1.27 8.16 -28.93
N PRO A 245 1.96 8.87 -28.00
CA PRO A 245 1.74 10.28 -27.75
C PRO A 245 2.02 11.11 -29.01
N ASN A 246 1.32 12.22 -29.17
CA ASN A 246 1.42 13.04 -30.37
C ASN A 246 2.87 13.46 -30.69
N ASP A 247 3.56 14.05 -29.72
CA ASP A 247 4.95 14.49 -29.92
C ASP A 247 5.91 13.31 -30.20
N PHE A 248 5.64 12.13 -29.64
CA PHE A 248 6.43 10.93 -29.89
C PHE A 248 6.17 10.32 -31.27
N PHE A 249 4.97 10.50 -31.81
CA PHE A 249 4.67 10.08 -33.18
C PHE A 249 5.65 10.72 -34.17
N ASP A 250 5.96 12.00 -34.00
CA ASP A 250 6.90 12.74 -34.88
C ASP A 250 8.32 12.19 -34.78
N VAL A 251 8.71 11.62 -33.62
CA VAL A 251 10.03 11.00 -33.41
C VAL A 251 10.19 9.69 -34.21
N ILE A 252 9.09 8.96 -34.43
CA ILE A 252 9.12 7.61 -35.03
C ILE A 252 8.38 7.53 -36.37
N ASN A 253 7.91 8.63 -36.94
CA ASN A 253 7.06 8.64 -38.12
C ASN A 253 7.79 8.13 -39.40
N ASP A 254 9.13 8.20 -39.43
CA ASP A 254 9.99 7.69 -40.52
C ASP A 254 10.18 6.16 -40.46
N LYS A 255 9.78 5.52 -39.39
CA LYS A 255 9.94 4.07 -39.18
C LYS A 255 8.77 3.27 -39.78
N SER A 256 9.04 2.00 -40.12
CA SER A 256 7.97 1.09 -40.54
C SER A 256 6.95 0.85 -39.43
N SER A 257 5.75 0.41 -39.79
CA SER A 257 4.70 0.09 -38.79
C SER A 257 5.14 -0.99 -37.79
N SER A 258 5.96 -1.96 -38.22
CA SER A 258 6.54 -2.98 -37.35
C SER A 258 7.52 -2.38 -36.39
N ASP A 259 8.50 -1.59 -36.88
CA ASP A 259 9.54 -0.99 -36.05
C ASP A 259 8.95 -0.03 -35.02
N ARG A 260 7.92 0.75 -35.38
CA ARG A 260 7.20 1.62 -34.44
C ARG A 260 6.61 0.83 -33.28
N LYS A 261 6.00 -0.31 -33.60
CA LYS A 261 5.42 -1.19 -32.56
C LYS A 261 6.49 -1.74 -31.63
N ASP A 262 7.63 -2.18 -32.17
CA ASP A 262 8.74 -2.72 -31.39
C ASP A 262 9.35 -1.65 -30.49
N ILE A 263 9.57 -0.42 -31.01
CA ILE A 263 10.07 0.72 -30.21
C ILE A 263 9.13 1.01 -29.03
N ILE A 264 7.81 1.08 -29.25
CA ILE A 264 6.85 1.35 -28.17
C ILE A 264 6.87 0.23 -27.13
N GLN A 265 6.96 -1.02 -27.57
CA GLN A 265 7.04 -2.17 -26.69
C GLN A 265 8.30 -2.12 -25.81
N ASP A 266 9.45 -1.77 -26.39
CA ASP A 266 10.71 -1.61 -25.68
C ASP A 266 10.66 -0.44 -24.67
N CYS A 267 10.09 0.71 -25.05
CA CYS A 267 9.86 1.83 -24.14
C CYS A 267 9.02 1.40 -22.92
N ASN A 268 7.88 0.75 -23.15
CA ASN A 268 7.03 0.26 -22.08
C ASN A 268 7.74 -0.79 -21.21
N ALA A 269 8.53 -1.69 -21.79
CA ALA A 269 9.30 -2.68 -21.05
C ALA A 269 10.36 -2.01 -20.15
N ASN A 270 11.09 -1.01 -20.65
CA ASN A 270 12.09 -0.28 -19.89
C ASN A 270 11.46 0.50 -18.73
N LEU A 271 10.36 1.22 -18.97
CA LEU A 271 9.64 1.96 -17.93
C LEU A 271 9.05 1.01 -16.88
N SER A 272 8.50 -0.13 -17.30
CA SER A 272 7.99 -1.16 -16.39
C SER A 272 9.10 -1.71 -15.49
N ARG A 273 10.27 -2.03 -16.04
CA ARG A 273 11.43 -2.49 -15.25
C ARG A 273 11.86 -1.45 -14.23
N LEU A 274 11.84 -0.16 -14.57
CA LEU A 274 12.20 0.92 -13.64
C LEU A 274 11.18 1.08 -12.50
N LEU A 275 9.90 1.17 -12.84
CA LEU A 275 8.84 1.44 -11.84
C LEU A 275 8.65 0.27 -10.87
N PHE A 276 8.72 -0.97 -11.38
CA PHE A 276 8.43 -2.17 -10.56
C PHE A 276 9.70 -2.84 -10.00
N ASP A 277 10.88 -2.26 -10.20
CA ASP A 277 12.11 -2.77 -9.59
C ASP A 277 12.06 -2.63 -8.06
N LYS A 278 12.45 -3.69 -7.36
CA LYS A 278 12.55 -3.68 -5.89
C LYS A 278 13.80 -2.95 -5.38
N ASN A 279 14.72 -2.57 -6.28
CA ASN A 279 16.01 -1.97 -5.97
C ASN A 279 16.01 -0.42 -6.11
N SER A 280 17.20 0.15 -6.24
CA SER A 280 17.41 1.59 -6.35
C SER A 280 16.81 2.24 -7.61
N ASN A 281 16.43 1.45 -8.63
CA ASN A 281 15.92 1.97 -9.89
C ASN A 281 14.54 2.65 -9.72
N LYS A 282 13.69 2.14 -8.83
CA LYS A 282 12.42 2.79 -8.52
C LYS A 282 12.58 4.23 -8.02
N LYS A 283 13.53 4.47 -7.11
CA LYS A 283 13.84 5.84 -6.64
C LYS A 283 14.31 6.73 -7.77
N LYS A 284 15.11 6.18 -8.67
CA LYS A 284 15.58 6.91 -9.85
C LYS A 284 14.45 7.20 -10.84
N PHE A 285 13.49 6.28 -11.01
CA PHE A 285 12.30 6.52 -11.82
C PHE A 285 11.48 7.70 -11.29
N TRP A 286 11.18 7.72 -9.98
CA TRP A 286 10.44 8.84 -9.40
C TRP A 286 11.18 10.16 -9.50
N SER A 287 12.50 10.15 -9.27
CA SER A 287 13.33 11.36 -9.44
C SER A 287 13.38 11.84 -10.90
N LEU A 288 13.46 10.94 -11.88
CA LEU A 288 13.40 11.26 -13.30
C LEU A 288 12.04 11.85 -13.68
N LEU A 289 10.96 11.22 -13.23
CA LEU A 289 9.59 11.70 -13.50
C LEU A 289 9.37 13.09 -12.89
N GLU A 290 9.85 13.33 -11.67
CA GLU A 290 9.81 14.65 -11.03
C GLU A 290 10.50 15.72 -11.89
N GLN A 291 11.70 15.45 -12.40
CA GLN A 291 12.43 16.39 -13.25
C GLN A 291 11.69 16.65 -14.58
N ILE A 292 11.13 15.59 -15.19
CA ILE A 292 10.36 15.75 -16.43
C ILE A 292 9.13 16.65 -16.18
N LEU A 293 8.39 16.42 -15.10
CA LEU A 293 7.22 17.22 -14.73
C LEU A 293 7.58 18.72 -14.60
N ILE A 294 8.69 19.04 -13.89
CA ILE A 294 9.16 20.42 -13.73
C ILE A 294 9.46 21.04 -15.11
N LEU A 295 10.19 20.33 -15.97
CA LEU A 295 10.60 20.84 -17.25
C LEU A 295 9.43 21.01 -18.24
N VAL A 296 8.44 20.13 -18.19
CA VAL A 296 7.21 20.25 -19.00
C VAL A 296 6.40 21.48 -18.59
N GLU A 297 6.35 21.84 -17.29
CA GLU A 297 5.71 23.08 -16.82
C GLU A 297 6.38 24.35 -17.38
N GLU A 298 7.69 24.31 -17.71
CA GLU A 298 8.43 25.39 -18.36
C GLU A 298 8.09 25.54 -19.84
N LYS A 299 7.27 24.63 -20.42
CA LYS A 299 6.80 24.61 -21.81
C LYS A 299 7.89 24.44 -22.88
N ASP A 300 8.99 23.79 -22.52
CA ASP A 300 10.02 23.39 -23.47
C ASP A 300 9.51 22.33 -24.47
N ASP A 301 10.10 22.24 -25.64
CA ASP A 301 9.86 21.12 -26.56
C ASP A 301 10.52 19.82 -26.02
N ILE A 302 10.10 18.66 -26.54
CA ILE A 302 10.56 17.36 -26.03
C ILE A 302 12.07 17.13 -26.17
N TYR A 303 12.73 17.73 -27.18
CA TYR A 303 14.18 17.59 -27.39
C TYR A 303 14.95 18.52 -26.45
N GLN A 304 14.44 19.72 -26.16
CA GLN A 304 15.02 20.62 -25.15
C GLN A 304 14.94 19.96 -23.77
N ILE A 305 13.80 19.37 -23.42
CA ILE A 305 13.62 18.61 -22.17
C ILE A 305 14.60 17.43 -22.13
N LEU A 306 14.72 16.64 -23.21
CA LEU A 306 15.66 15.53 -23.29
C LEU A 306 17.11 15.98 -23.01
N ASN A 307 17.55 17.07 -23.66
CA ASN A 307 18.91 17.59 -23.47
C ASN A 307 19.16 18.04 -22.03
N ARG A 308 18.17 18.63 -21.36
CA ARG A 308 18.26 19.01 -19.95
C ARG A 308 18.27 17.78 -19.05
N ILE A 309 17.40 16.78 -19.31
CA ILE A 309 17.34 15.53 -18.52
C ILE A 309 18.65 14.74 -18.61
N LYS A 310 19.34 14.75 -19.76
CA LYS A 310 20.66 14.10 -19.92
C LYS A 310 21.76 14.67 -19.02
N GLN A 311 21.56 15.85 -18.44
CA GLN A 311 22.48 16.42 -17.45
C GLN A 311 22.27 15.84 -16.04
N TYR A 312 21.17 15.12 -15.80
CA TYR A 312 20.87 14.45 -14.55
C TYR A 312 21.28 12.97 -14.60
N GLN A 313 21.22 12.30 -13.45
CA GLN A 313 21.56 10.90 -13.35
C GLN A 313 20.43 10.01 -13.92
N ILE A 314 20.54 9.63 -15.19
CA ILE A 314 19.60 8.72 -15.84
C ILE A 314 19.82 7.29 -15.32
N PRO A 315 18.75 6.53 -15.07
CA PRO A 315 18.85 5.10 -14.74
C PRO A 315 19.54 4.32 -15.87
N LYS A 316 20.50 3.45 -15.53
CA LYS A 316 21.27 2.67 -16.53
C LYS A 316 20.43 1.74 -17.41
N ILE A 317 19.21 1.41 -16.98
CA ILE A 317 18.25 0.60 -17.76
C ILE A 317 17.76 1.37 -19.00
N ILE A 318 17.70 2.71 -18.91
CA ILE A 318 17.38 3.57 -20.05
C ILE A 318 18.70 3.88 -20.78
N ASN A 319 18.98 3.13 -21.80
CA ASN A 319 20.20 3.26 -22.62
C ASN A 319 19.93 3.87 -24.01
N ASP A 320 18.70 4.30 -24.28
CA ASP A 320 18.26 4.87 -25.54
C ASP A 320 17.41 6.14 -25.32
N ASP A 321 17.43 7.03 -26.32
CA ASP A 321 16.67 8.28 -26.27
C ASP A 321 15.16 8.06 -26.48
N TYR A 322 14.75 6.96 -27.14
CA TYR A 322 13.34 6.69 -27.41
C TYR A 322 12.53 6.52 -26.13
N THR A 323 13.05 5.79 -25.15
CA THR A 323 12.38 5.60 -23.85
C THR A 323 12.19 6.92 -23.11
N LEU A 324 13.19 7.82 -23.14
CA LEU A 324 13.08 9.14 -22.52
C LEU A 324 12.08 10.03 -23.26
N LEU A 325 12.21 10.13 -24.60
CA LEU A 325 11.27 10.92 -25.43
C LEU A 325 9.84 10.41 -25.29
N TYR A 326 9.65 9.09 -25.24
CA TYR A 326 8.33 8.50 -25.00
C TYR A 326 7.74 8.94 -23.64
N LEU A 327 8.52 8.86 -22.55
CA LEU A 327 8.07 9.28 -21.22
C LEU A 327 7.79 10.79 -21.16
N ILE A 328 8.66 11.61 -21.74
CA ILE A 328 8.49 13.08 -21.83
C ILE A 328 7.19 13.41 -22.57
N SER A 329 6.96 12.78 -23.73
CA SER A 329 5.75 13.01 -24.53
C SER A 329 4.48 12.57 -23.81
N MET A 330 4.52 11.44 -23.06
CA MET A 330 3.40 10.98 -22.23
C MET A 330 3.07 11.99 -21.13
N VAL A 331 4.08 12.52 -20.44
CA VAL A 331 3.89 13.51 -19.37
C VAL A 331 3.33 14.81 -19.95
N LYS A 332 3.84 15.29 -21.08
CA LYS A 332 3.39 16.51 -21.74
C LYS A 332 1.93 16.40 -22.14
N GLU A 333 1.55 15.32 -22.84
CA GLU A 333 0.18 15.07 -23.27
C GLU A 333 -0.79 14.98 -22.06
N GLY A 334 -0.40 14.29 -20.98
CA GLY A 334 -1.25 14.19 -19.78
C GLY A 334 -1.39 15.52 -19.03
N MET A 335 -0.40 16.40 -19.08
CA MET A 335 -0.52 17.75 -18.50
C MET A 335 -1.42 18.65 -19.34
N GLU A 336 -1.38 18.53 -20.67
CA GLU A 336 -2.27 19.26 -21.58
C GLU A 336 -3.73 18.81 -21.44
N GLU A 337 -3.99 17.49 -21.37
CA GLU A 337 -5.34 16.95 -21.15
C GLU A 337 -5.97 17.39 -19.81
N ASN A 338 -5.17 17.60 -18.77
CA ASN A 338 -5.66 18.05 -17.46
C ASN A 338 -5.78 19.59 -17.34
N ALA A 339 -5.28 20.36 -18.30
CA ALA A 339 -5.36 21.81 -18.31
C ALA A 339 -6.66 22.33 -19.02
N CYS A 340 -7.38 21.45 -19.73
CA CYS A 340 -8.67 21.71 -20.37
C CYS A 340 -9.82 21.29 -19.44
#